data_99f66414714e35effc9336cbe0a526fa
#
_entry.id   99f66414714e35effc9336cbe0a526fa
#
_cell.length_a   1.000
_cell.length_b   1.000
_cell.length_c   1.000
_cell.angle_alpha   90.00
_cell.angle_beta   90.00
_cell.angle_gamma   90.00
#
_symmetry.space_group_name_H-M   'P 1'
#
loop_
_entity.id
_entity.type
_entity.pdbx_description
1 polymer ?
#
loop_
_entity_poly.entity_id
_entity_poly.type
_entity_poly.pdbx_seq_one_letter_code
_entity_poly.pdbx_strand_id
1 'polypeptide(L)'
;MDDKVLVTRSSMPPFEEYVEMIRPLWESHWLTNMGTYHKQLEVELKKYLGVPQLSLMVNGHMALELTIQAMGFPEGSEIITTPFTFISTTHAIIRNKLVPVFCDIKLSDYTIDEDKIEELITEKTVAILPVHVYGNVCNVKKIQDIADKYNLKVIYDAAHAFGEKIKDTGIGNFGDASIFSFHATKVYNTIEGGAVAFRDENLYKKLYNLKNFGIRSEEIVAEVGANAKMNEFSAAMGLCNLKYLQQNISARKDRIEYYIDRLSGIEEVKLPDFRNAEITYTYGYFPIMFNAEKCGEKMRNYVYDQLRLQNIFSRKYFYPITADAACFKNKYKKVPLENARYAGDNILVLPLYPELEFININKITEIIKKTVQ
;
A
#
# COMPACT_ATOMS: atom_id res chain seq x y z
N MET A 1 24.79 19.32 2.76
CA MET A 1 23.51 18.60 2.82
C MET A 1 23.68 17.45 3.81
N ASP A 2 22.66 17.21 4.64
CA ASP A 2 22.74 16.16 5.68
C ASP A 2 23.07 14.79 5.08
N ASP A 3 24.08 14.12 5.64
CA ASP A 3 24.49 12.73 5.30
C ASP A 3 23.48 11.67 5.72
N LYS A 4 22.19 11.99 5.66
CA LYS A 4 21.11 11.11 6.10
C LYS A 4 20.64 10.19 4.98
N VAL A 5 20.70 8.89 5.22
CA VAL A 5 20.07 7.88 4.37
C VAL A 5 18.67 7.57 4.91
N LEU A 6 17.64 8.06 4.25
CA LEU A 6 16.25 7.83 4.65
C LEU A 6 15.73 6.49 4.13
N VAL A 7 14.68 5.93 4.76
CA VAL A 7 14.07 4.67 4.31
C VAL A 7 13.54 4.76 2.88
N THR A 8 13.13 5.94 2.46
CA THR A 8 12.71 6.22 1.08
C THR A 8 12.96 7.69 0.75
N ARG A 9 13.03 7.98 -0.54
CA ARG A 9 13.08 9.32 -1.12
C ARG A 9 12.03 9.37 -2.24
N SER A 10 11.26 10.45 -2.28
CA SER A 10 10.23 10.62 -3.30
C SER A 10 10.86 10.76 -4.67
N SER A 11 10.41 9.97 -5.63
CA SER A 11 10.78 10.14 -7.04
C SER A 11 10.15 11.43 -7.56
N MET A 12 10.96 12.25 -8.20
CA MET A 12 10.54 13.54 -8.76
C MET A 12 10.86 13.56 -10.26
N PRO A 13 9.98 14.15 -11.10
CA PRO A 13 10.32 14.41 -12.50
C PRO A 13 11.34 15.56 -12.57
N PRO A 14 11.96 15.84 -13.75
CA PRO A 14 12.73 17.07 -13.96
C PRO A 14 11.91 18.30 -13.60
N PHE A 15 12.54 19.25 -12.90
CA PHE A 15 11.86 20.44 -12.39
C PHE A 15 11.16 21.24 -13.49
N GLU A 16 11.88 21.47 -14.59
CA GLU A 16 11.39 22.24 -15.75
C GLU A 16 10.18 21.57 -16.40
N GLU A 17 10.16 20.23 -16.47
CA GLU A 17 9.04 19.49 -17.04
C GLU A 17 7.76 19.68 -16.20
N TYR A 18 7.88 19.62 -14.87
CA TYR A 18 6.74 19.87 -14.01
C TYR A 18 6.27 21.33 -14.09
N VAL A 19 7.19 22.29 -14.14
CA VAL A 19 6.85 23.72 -14.30
C VAL A 19 6.09 23.97 -15.60
N GLU A 20 6.56 23.41 -16.71
CA GLU A 20 5.85 23.54 -18.00
C GLU A 20 4.47 22.86 -17.96
N MET A 21 4.36 21.69 -17.32
CA MET A 21 3.09 20.99 -17.16
C MET A 21 2.05 21.83 -16.40
N ILE A 22 2.44 22.52 -15.33
CA ILE A 22 1.51 23.31 -14.51
C ILE A 22 1.30 24.74 -15.02
N ARG A 23 2.12 25.26 -15.94
CA ARG A 23 2.01 26.62 -16.47
C ARG A 23 0.60 27.00 -16.94
N PRO A 24 -0.14 26.14 -17.70
CA PRO A 24 -1.51 26.45 -18.14
C PRO A 24 -2.52 26.64 -17.02
N LEU A 25 -2.21 26.20 -15.79
CA LEU A 25 -3.10 26.42 -14.65
C LEU A 25 -3.18 27.89 -14.23
N TRP A 26 -2.14 28.71 -14.52
CA TRP A 26 -2.15 30.16 -14.29
C TRP A 26 -3.02 30.93 -15.29
N GLU A 27 -3.32 30.34 -16.43
CA GLU A 27 -4.23 30.91 -17.42
C GLU A 27 -5.68 30.46 -17.18
N SER A 28 -5.86 29.17 -16.89
CA SER A 28 -7.20 28.60 -16.72
C SER A 28 -7.82 28.89 -15.35
N HIS A 29 -7.00 29.09 -14.31
CA HIS A 29 -7.41 29.19 -12.90
C HIS A 29 -8.22 27.98 -12.39
N TRP A 30 -8.23 26.86 -13.14
CA TRP A 30 -8.96 25.65 -12.76
C TRP A 30 -8.04 24.69 -12.01
N LEU A 31 -8.10 24.74 -10.67
CA LEU A 31 -7.11 24.08 -9.81
C LEU A 31 -7.63 22.78 -9.17
N THR A 32 -8.93 22.51 -9.20
CA THR A 32 -9.59 21.38 -8.57
C THR A 32 -10.89 20.99 -9.31
N ASN A 33 -11.74 20.14 -8.69
CA ASN A 33 -13.03 19.72 -9.24
C ASN A 33 -12.91 18.98 -10.58
N MET A 34 -11.97 18.02 -10.66
CA MET A 34 -11.82 17.08 -11.76
C MET A 34 -11.60 17.81 -13.11
N GLY A 35 -10.60 18.67 -13.16
CA GLY A 35 -10.20 19.43 -14.33
C GLY A 35 -9.47 18.60 -15.40
N THR A 36 -8.69 19.24 -16.22
CA THR A 36 -8.04 18.63 -17.39
C THR A 36 -7.02 17.58 -17.01
N TYR A 37 -6.10 17.89 -16.08
CA TYR A 37 -5.04 16.94 -15.68
C TYR A 37 -5.61 15.78 -14.89
N HIS A 38 -6.62 16.01 -14.04
CA HIS A 38 -7.31 14.94 -13.34
C HIS A 38 -7.90 13.91 -14.33
N LYS A 39 -8.63 14.38 -15.35
CA LYS A 39 -9.22 13.50 -16.38
C LYS A 39 -8.17 12.78 -17.20
N GLN A 40 -7.11 13.50 -17.61
CA GLN A 40 -6.01 12.91 -18.36
C GLN A 40 -5.30 11.83 -17.57
N LEU A 41 -5.00 12.09 -16.28
CA LEU A 41 -4.35 11.13 -15.41
C LEU A 41 -5.22 9.89 -15.20
N GLU A 42 -6.55 10.05 -15.04
CA GLU A 42 -7.47 8.92 -14.92
C GLU A 42 -7.40 8.00 -16.15
N VAL A 43 -7.38 8.58 -17.34
CA VAL A 43 -7.24 7.83 -18.61
C VAL A 43 -5.90 7.10 -18.70
N GLU A 44 -4.79 7.81 -18.43
CA GLU A 44 -3.45 7.22 -18.52
C GLU A 44 -3.24 6.10 -17.49
N LEU A 45 -3.73 6.27 -16.25
CA LEU A 45 -3.64 5.23 -15.24
C LEU A 45 -4.55 4.02 -15.53
N LYS A 46 -5.74 4.22 -16.08
CA LYS A 46 -6.58 3.11 -16.57
C LYS A 46 -5.84 2.27 -17.60
N LYS A 47 -5.21 2.93 -18.56
CA LYS A 47 -4.40 2.27 -19.59
C LYS A 47 -3.19 1.54 -19.00
N TYR A 48 -2.44 2.20 -18.12
CA TYR A 48 -1.24 1.62 -17.50
C TYR A 48 -1.55 0.40 -16.65
N LEU A 49 -2.60 0.45 -15.84
CA LEU A 49 -3.03 -0.65 -14.96
C LEU A 49 -3.82 -1.72 -15.70
N GLY A 50 -4.29 -1.45 -16.91
CA GLY A 50 -5.15 -2.38 -17.67
C GLY A 50 -6.49 -2.63 -17.00
N VAL A 51 -7.10 -1.61 -16.36
CA VAL A 51 -8.36 -1.73 -15.61
C VAL A 51 -9.52 -1.07 -16.34
N PRO A 52 -10.75 -1.60 -16.23
CA PRO A 52 -11.91 -1.03 -16.94
C PRO A 52 -12.37 0.30 -16.36
N GLN A 53 -12.33 0.48 -15.04
CA GLN A 53 -12.71 1.69 -14.36
C GLN A 53 -11.68 2.10 -13.31
N LEU A 54 -11.51 3.42 -13.14
CA LEU A 54 -10.64 4.02 -12.14
C LEU A 54 -11.30 5.29 -11.60
N SER A 55 -11.14 5.57 -10.32
CA SER A 55 -11.55 6.84 -9.71
C SER A 55 -10.41 7.41 -8.90
N LEU A 56 -9.92 8.60 -9.28
CA LEU A 56 -8.86 9.29 -8.54
C LEU A 56 -9.40 9.93 -7.27
N MET A 57 -8.61 9.86 -6.21
CA MET A 57 -8.90 10.40 -4.88
C MET A 57 -7.73 11.24 -4.35
N VAL A 58 -8.01 12.09 -3.36
CA VAL A 58 -7.01 12.96 -2.73
C VAL A 58 -5.89 12.18 -2.03
N ASN A 59 -6.14 10.98 -1.56
CA ASN A 59 -5.15 10.05 -1.00
C ASN A 59 -5.69 8.62 -0.93
N GLY A 60 -4.82 7.66 -0.62
CA GLY A 60 -5.19 6.25 -0.52
C GLY A 60 -6.15 5.94 0.63
N HIS A 61 -6.08 6.68 1.75
CA HIS A 61 -7.01 6.48 2.87
C HIS A 61 -8.45 6.82 2.47
N MET A 62 -8.66 7.98 1.84
CA MET A 62 -9.98 8.36 1.34
C MET A 62 -10.46 7.44 0.23
N ALA A 63 -9.58 6.92 -0.62
CA ALA A 63 -9.93 5.90 -1.59
C ALA A 63 -10.50 4.65 -0.92
N LEU A 64 -9.87 4.17 0.16
CA LEU A 64 -10.32 3.00 0.91
C LEU A 64 -11.61 3.28 1.69
N GLU A 65 -11.67 4.39 2.44
CA GLU A 65 -12.83 4.77 3.26
C GLU A 65 -14.10 4.95 2.41
N LEU A 66 -13.99 5.68 1.30
CA LEU A 66 -15.14 5.92 0.42
C LEU A 66 -15.53 4.68 -0.40
N THR A 67 -14.60 3.76 -0.69
CA THR A 67 -14.94 2.49 -1.30
C THR A 67 -15.78 1.63 -0.37
N ILE A 68 -15.38 1.51 0.89
CA ILE A 68 -16.17 0.79 1.91
C ILE A 68 -17.55 1.43 2.07
N GLN A 69 -17.63 2.77 2.13
CA GLN A 69 -18.89 3.51 2.21
C GLN A 69 -19.78 3.23 0.98
N ALA A 70 -19.22 3.23 -0.23
CA ALA A 70 -19.93 3.00 -1.48
C ALA A 70 -20.51 1.58 -1.59
N MET A 71 -19.94 0.59 -0.90
CA MET A 71 -20.48 -0.77 -0.82
C MET A 71 -21.81 -0.82 -0.06
N GLY A 72 -22.06 0.14 0.85
CA GLY A 72 -23.34 0.27 1.54
C GLY A 72 -23.61 -0.82 2.57
N PHE A 73 -22.58 -1.33 3.23
CA PHE A 73 -22.68 -2.35 4.28
C PHE A 73 -23.47 -1.84 5.48
N PRO A 74 -24.33 -2.67 6.11
CA PRO A 74 -25.02 -2.32 7.34
C PRO A 74 -24.04 -1.99 8.47
N GLU A 75 -24.38 -0.99 9.31
CA GLU A 75 -23.59 -0.63 10.48
C GLU A 75 -23.42 -1.83 11.42
N GLY A 76 -22.21 -2.05 11.93
CA GLY A 76 -21.86 -3.18 12.78
C GLY A 76 -21.53 -4.46 12.04
N SER A 77 -21.61 -4.50 10.69
CA SER A 77 -21.11 -5.63 9.90
C SER A 77 -19.61 -5.81 10.06
N GLU A 78 -19.15 -7.03 9.82
CA GLU A 78 -17.76 -7.44 10.00
C GLU A 78 -17.01 -7.46 8.67
N ILE A 79 -15.77 -6.96 8.69
CA ILE A 79 -14.82 -7.08 7.57
C ILE A 79 -13.59 -7.84 8.07
N ILE A 80 -13.30 -8.99 7.44
CA ILE A 80 -12.09 -9.75 7.72
C ILE A 80 -10.89 -9.07 7.06
N THR A 81 -9.85 -8.78 7.84
CA THR A 81 -8.65 -8.09 7.36
C THR A 81 -7.39 -8.58 8.09
N THR A 82 -6.22 -8.13 7.66
CA THR A 82 -4.94 -8.43 8.31
C THR A 82 -4.59 -7.39 9.38
N PRO A 83 -3.96 -7.78 10.51
CA PRO A 83 -3.41 -6.84 11.47
C PRO A 83 -2.04 -6.29 11.06
N PHE A 84 -1.37 -6.93 10.08
CA PHE A 84 -0.02 -6.58 9.63
C PHE A 84 -0.08 -5.68 8.39
N THR A 85 -0.43 -4.42 8.63
CA THR A 85 -0.62 -3.39 7.60
C THR A 85 -0.44 -2.00 8.21
N PHE A 86 -0.48 -0.96 7.38
CA PHE A 86 -0.59 0.41 7.86
C PHE A 86 -1.96 0.64 8.49
N ILE A 87 -2.01 1.46 9.54
CA ILE A 87 -3.22 1.68 10.35
C ILE A 87 -4.44 2.18 9.55
N SER A 88 -4.21 2.75 8.37
CA SER A 88 -5.25 3.23 7.45
C SER A 88 -6.30 2.17 7.13
N THR A 89 -5.87 0.93 6.87
CA THR A 89 -6.76 -0.19 6.55
C THR A 89 -7.80 -0.43 7.65
N THR A 90 -7.34 -0.54 8.89
CA THR A 90 -8.23 -0.73 10.05
C THR A 90 -9.09 0.50 10.34
N HIS A 91 -8.51 1.71 10.22
CA HIS A 91 -9.26 2.96 10.44
C HIS A 91 -10.39 3.15 9.43
N ALA A 92 -10.19 2.82 8.15
CA ALA A 92 -11.22 2.93 7.13
C ALA A 92 -12.45 2.06 7.45
N ILE A 93 -12.24 0.85 7.99
CA ILE A 93 -13.32 -0.03 8.45
C ILE A 93 -14.08 0.63 9.61
N ILE A 94 -13.36 1.06 10.64
CA ILE A 94 -13.97 1.61 11.87
C ILE A 94 -14.68 2.93 11.60
N ARG A 95 -14.14 3.80 10.74
CA ARG A 95 -14.77 5.07 10.37
C ARG A 95 -16.08 4.89 9.61
N ASN A 96 -16.24 3.74 8.94
CA ASN A 96 -17.51 3.32 8.35
C ASN A 96 -18.44 2.61 9.36
N LYS A 97 -18.15 2.65 10.67
CA LYS A 97 -18.91 2.02 11.74
C LYS A 97 -19.01 0.48 11.60
N LEU A 98 -18.03 -0.12 10.95
CA LEU A 98 -17.89 -1.55 10.76
C LEU A 98 -16.88 -2.13 11.75
N VAL A 99 -16.88 -3.44 11.90
CA VAL A 99 -16.04 -4.17 12.84
C VAL A 99 -14.91 -4.88 12.10
N PRO A 100 -13.64 -4.53 12.34
CA PRO A 100 -12.53 -5.30 11.80
C PRO A 100 -12.41 -6.64 12.54
N VAL A 101 -12.38 -7.74 11.79
CA VAL A 101 -12.07 -9.10 12.26
C VAL A 101 -10.67 -9.43 11.75
N PHE A 102 -9.72 -9.58 12.67
CA PHE A 102 -8.33 -9.81 12.27
C PHE A 102 -8.05 -11.28 12.01
N CYS A 103 -7.58 -11.58 10.81
CA CYS A 103 -7.00 -12.85 10.40
C CYS A 103 -5.47 -12.74 10.45
N ASP A 104 -4.79 -13.76 10.98
CA ASP A 104 -3.34 -13.79 11.04
C ASP A 104 -2.71 -13.84 9.65
N ILE A 105 -1.40 -13.75 9.55
CA ILE A 105 -0.63 -13.73 8.30
C ILE A 105 0.19 -15.01 8.12
N LYS A 106 0.60 -15.26 6.88
CA LYS A 106 1.67 -16.21 6.57
C LYS A 106 3.03 -15.55 6.76
N LEU A 107 3.97 -16.23 7.42
CA LEU A 107 5.35 -15.74 7.54
C LEU A 107 6.15 -15.86 6.23
N SER A 108 5.62 -16.57 5.22
CA SER A 108 6.27 -16.72 3.91
C SER A 108 6.36 -15.40 3.15
N ASP A 109 5.25 -14.66 3.12
CA ASP A 109 5.03 -13.47 2.30
C ASP A 109 4.36 -12.31 3.05
N TYR A 110 4.01 -12.49 4.30
CA TYR A 110 3.36 -11.50 5.20
C TYR A 110 1.94 -11.10 4.79
N THR A 111 1.34 -11.75 3.80
CA THR A 111 -0.06 -11.54 3.43
C THR A 111 -1.00 -12.29 4.37
N ILE A 112 -2.29 -11.94 4.33
CA ILE A 112 -3.33 -12.63 5.10
C ILE A 112 -3.26 -14.15 4.86
N ASP A 113 -3.40 -14.94 5.93
CA ASP A 113 -3.46 -16.39 5.84
C ASP A 113 -4.85 -16.83 5.36
N GLU A 114 -4.96 -17.08 4.07
CA GLU A 114 -6.24 -17.45 3.45
C GLU A 114 -6.81 -18.77 3.95
N ASP A 115 -5.99 -19.63 4.57
CA ASP A 115 -6.45 -20.88 5.17
C ASP A 115 -7.24 -20.67 6.47
N LYS A 116 -7.06 -19.51 7.10
CA LYS A 116 -7.76 -19.13 8.36
C LYS A 116 -8.99 -18.26 8.14
N ILE A 117 -9.27 -17.82 6.92
CA ILE A 117 -10.37 -16.86 6.66
C ILE A 117 -11.73 -17.51 6.98
N GLU A 118 -11.96 -18.74 6.51
CA GLU A 118 -13.28 -19.39 6.66
C GLU A 118 -13.70 -19.55 8.12
N GLU A 119 -12.75 -19.80 9.03
CA GLU A 119 -13.01 -19.96 10.47
C GLU A 119 -13.48 -18.66 11.15
N LEU A 120 -13.23 -17.51 10.52
CA LEU A 120 -13.58 -16.19 11.04
C LEU A 120 -14.91 -15.67 10.49
N ILE A 121 -15.52 -16.37 9.53
CA ILE A 121 -16.76 -15.94 8.88
C ILE A 121 -17.94 -16.16 9.83
N THR A 122 -18.73 -15.12 10.04
CA THR A 122 -20.00 -15.14 10.78
C THR A 122 -21.14 -14.63 9.90
N GLU A 123 -22.38 -14.68 10.40
CA GLU A 123 -23.55 -14.10 9.73
C GLU A 123 -23.44 -12.57 9.53
N LYS A 124 -22.52 -11.91 10.25
CA LYS A 124 -22.28 -10.47 10.14
C LYS A 124 -21.17 -10.13 9.15
N THR A 125 -20.41 -11.12 8.68
CA THR A 125 -19.30 -10.89 7.75
C THR A 125 -19.85 -10.50 6.37
N VAL A 126 -19.39 -9.35 5.86
CA VAL A 126 -19.85 -8.81 4.56
C VAL A 126 -18.73 -8.69 3.54
N ALA A 127 -17.47 -8.66 3.98
CA ALA A 127 -16.34 -8.50 3.08
C ALA A 127 -15.04 -9.08 3.66
N ILE A 128 -14.11 -9.34 2.74
CA ILE A 128 -12.69 -9.58 3.02
C ILE A 128 -11.92 -8.39 2.49
N LEU A 129 -11.03 -7.81 3.32
CA LEU A 129 -10.15 -6.70 2.95
C LEU A 129 -8.69 -7.12 3.15
N PRO A 130 -8.12 -7.89 2.20
CA PRO A 130 -6.74 -8.30 2.24
C PRO A 130 -5.81 -7.19 1.78
N VAL A 131 -4.54 -7.26 2.17
CA VAL A 131 -3.52 -6.26 1.85
C VAL A 131 -2.37 -6.91 1.10
N HIS A 132 -1.98 -6.35 -0.04
CA HIS A 132 -0.77 -6.74 -0.76
C HIS A 132 0.47 -6.13 -0.08
N VAL A 133 0.83 -6.67 1.08
CA VAL A 133 1.87 -6.10 1.96
C VAL A 133 3.22 -6.08 1.27
N TYR A 134 3.88 -4.92 1.22
CA TYR A 134 5.18 -4.67 0.55
C TYR A 134 5.19 -4.93 -0.96
N GLY A 135 4.02 -5.21 -1.57
CA GLY A 135 3.92 -5.68 -2.94
C GLY A 135 3.86 -7.22 -3.05
N ASN A 136 3.89 -7.95 -1.94
CA ASN A 136 3.61 -9.38 -1.97
C ASN A 136 2.13 -9.61 -2.27
N VAL A 137 1.87 -10.28 -3.38
CA VAL A 137 0.51 -10.48 -3.87
C VAL A 137 -0.20 -11.58 -3.07
N CYS A 138 -1.36 -11.26 -2.50
CA CYS A 138 -2.22 -12.25 -1.84
C CYS A 138 -2.63 -13.39 -2.81
N ASN A 139 -3.00 -14.54 -2.29
CA ASN A 139 -3.59 -15.60 -3.09
C ASN A 139 -5.01 -15.19 -3.54
N VAL A 140 -5.06 -14.36 -4.61
CA VAL A 140 -6.30 -13.76 -5.09
C VAL A 140 -7.33 -14.78 -5.52
N LYS A 141 -6.88 -15.95 -6.04
CA LYS A 141 -7.79 -17.02 -6.46
C LYS A 141 -8.50 -17.62 -5.25
N LYS A 142 -7.77 -18.03 -4.23
CA LYS A 142 -8.34 -18.66 -3.05
C LYS A 142 -9.25 -17.72 -2.27
N ILE A 143 -8.84 -16.46 -2.15
CA ILE A 143 -9.67 -15.41 -1.51
C ILE A 143 -10.98 -15.22 -2.29
N GLN A 144 -10.93 -15.21 -3.62
CA GLN A 144 -12.15 -15.10 -4.43
C GLN A 144 -13.04 -16.33 -4.30
N ASP A 145 -12.45 -17.55 -4.32
CA ASP A 145 -13.21 -18.81 -4.15
C ASP A 145 -13.97 -18.81 -2.78
N ILE A 146 -13.34 -18.31 -1.71
CA ILE A 146 -13.97 -18.13 -0.40
C ILE A 146 -15.09 -17.08 -0.46
N ALA A 147 -14.81 -15.93 -1.05
CA ALA A 147 -15.78 -14.85 -1.16
C ALA A 147 -17.02 -15.28 -1.95
N ASP A 148 -16.86 -16.00 -3.05
CA ASP A 148 -17.96 -16.53 -3.85
C ASP A 148 -18.79 -17.56 -3.07
N LYS A 149 -18.14 -18.44 -2.31
CA LYS A 149 -18.81 -19.46 -1.47
C LYS A 149 -19.72 -18.84 -0.41
N TYR A 150 -19.29 -17.70 0.19
CA TYR A 150 -19.99 -17.06 1.29
C TYR A 150 -20.71 -15.75 0.87
N ASN A 151 -20.74 -15.43 -0.42
CA ASN A 151 -21.33 -14.21 -0.97
C ASN A 151 -20.76 -12.94 -0.32
N LEU A 152 -19.45 -12.88 -0.14
CA LEU A 152 -18.71 -11.75 0.44
C LEU A 152 -18.16 -10.85 -0.66
N LYS A 153 -17.97 -9.56 -0.34
CA LYS A 153 -17.21 -8.64 -1.18
C LYS A 153 -15.71 -8.77 -0.93
N VAL A 154 -14.89 -8.51 -1.95
CA VAL A 154 -13.43 -8.46 -1.82
C VAL A 154 -12.94 -7.07 -2.18
N ILE A 155 -12.27 -6.40 -1.22
CA ILE A 155 -11.69 -5.07 -1.40
C ILE A 155 -10.19 -5.18 -1.11
N TYR A 156 -9.33 -5.11 -2.13
CA TYR A 156 -7.88 -5.17 -1.92
C TYR A 156 -7.30 -3.81 -1.53
N ASP A 157 -6.59 -3.76 -0.41
CA ASP A 157 -5.64 -2.67 -0.16
C ASP A 157 -4.34 -2.97 -0.93
N ALA A 158 -4.24 -2.38 -2.11
CA ALA A 158 -3.11 -2.49 -3.02
C ALA A 158 -2.19 -1.27 -2.95
N ALA A 159 -2.17 -0.55 -1.81
CA ALA A 159 -1.36 0.65 -1.62
C ALA A 159 0.15 0.43 -1.82
N HIS A 160 0.61 -0.82 -1.80
CA HIS A 160 2.01 -1.21 -2.00
C HIS A 160 2.27 -1.92 -3.34
N ALA A 161 1.23 -2.17 -4.14
CA ALA A 161 1.28 -3.03 -5.34
C ALA A 161 0.92 -2.29 -6.64
N PHE A 162 1.11 -0.96 -6.69
CA PHE A 162 0.83 -0.19 -7.91
C PHE A 162 1.71 -0.66 -9.08
N GLY A 163 1.06 -1.06 -10.17
CA GLY A 163 1.73 -1.55 -11.38
C GLY A 163 2.15 -3.01 -11.36
N GLU A 164 1.92 -3.72 -10.27
CA GLU A 164 2.17 -5.17 -10.21
C GLU A 164 1.12 -5.96 -10.98
N LYS A 165 1.55 -7.15 -11.46
CA LYS A 165 0.71 -8.06 -12.24
C LYS A 165 0.91 -9.50 -11.80
N ILE A 166 -0.15 -10.28 -11.92
CA ILE A 166 -0.09 -11.75 -11.96
C ILE A 166 -0.16 -12.14 -13.44
N LYS A 167 0.92 -12.69 -14.00
CA LYS A 167 1.08 -12.90 -15.45
C LYS A 167 0.84 -11.57 -16.18
N ASP A 168 -0.17 -11.49 -17.03
CA ASP A 168 -0.51 -10.30 -17.81
C ASP A 168 -1.63 -9.46 -17.16
N THR A 169 -2.20 -9.91 -16.02
CA THR A 169 -3.32 -9.25 -15.36
C THR A 169 -2.86 -8.33 -14.25
N GLY A 170 -3.10 -7.03 -14.41
CA GLY A 170 -2.80 -6.02 -13.38
C GLY A 170 -3.59 -6.27 -12.08
N ILE A 171 -2.94 -6.01 -10.93
CA ILE A 171 -3.52 -6.24 -9.60
C ILE A 171 -4.86 -5.51 -9.41
N GLY A 172 -5.05 -4.37 -10.04
CA GLY A 172 -6.31 -3.62 -10.01
C GLY A 172 -7.53 -4.35 -10.59
N ASN A 173 -7.35 -5.51 -11.22
CA ASN A 173 -8.43 -6.30 -11.82
C ASN A 173 -9.02 -7.37 -10.88
N PHE A 174 -8.49 -7.52 -9.68
CA PHE A 174 -8.95 -8.52 -8.72
C PHE A 174 -9.89 -7.93 -7.67
N GLY A 175 -10.84 -8.75 -7.21
CA GLY A 175 -11.88 -8.35 -6.26
C GLY A 175 -12.94 -7.42 -6.85
N ASP A 176 -13.80 -6.90 -5.99
CA ASP A 176 -14.80 -5.87 -6.33
C ASP A 176 -14.15 -4.50 -6.49
N ALA A 177 -13.07 -4.24 -5.74
CA ALA A 177 -12.26 -3.01 -5.85
C ALA A 177 -10.83 -3.25 -5.36
N SER A 178 -9.87 -2.53 -5.95
CA SER A 178 -8.46 -2.47 -5.50
C SER A 178 -8.05 -1.02 -5.32
N ILE A 179 -7.49 -0.71 -4.14
CA ILE A 179 -7.14 0.65 -3.74
C ILE A 179 -5.64 0.88 -3.85
N PHE A 180 -5.23 1.94 -4.55
CA PHE A 180 -3.86 2.37 -4.70
C PHE A 180 -3.60 3.66 -3.91
N SER A 181 -2.39 3.77 -3.37
CA SER A 181 -1.88 4.99 -2.74
C SER A 181 -0.79 5.62 -3.60
N PHE A 182 -0.90 6.91 -3.86
CA PHE A 182 0.08 7.71 -4.57
C PHE A 182 0.76 8.74 -3.66
N HIS A 183 0.85 8.41 -2.37
CA HIS A 183 1.61 9.21 -1.41
C HIS A 183 3.07 9.32 -1.85
N ALA A 184 3.74 10.43 -1.53
CA ALA A 184 5.11 10.77 -1.94
C ALA A 184 6.16 9.65 -1.70
N THR A 185 5.93 8.76 -0.74
CA THR A 185 6.84 7.64 -0.42
C THR A 185 6.67 6.41 -1.30
N LYS A 186 5.63 6.34 -2.15
CA LYS A 186 5.33 5.18 -2.99
C LYS A 186 6.20 5.14 -4.24
N VAL A 187 6.26 3.98 -4.89
CA VAL A 187 7.01 3.78 -6.16
C VAL A 187 6.53 4.75 -7.24
N TYR A 188 5.23 4.95 -7.32
CA TYR A 188 4.57 5.99 -8.11
C TYR A 188 3.86 6.95 -7.17
N ASN A 189 4.02 8.25 -7.39
CA ASN A 189 3.41 9.25 -6.53
C ASN A 189 2.84 10.44 -7.30
N THR A 190 1.89 11.10 -6.66
CA THR A 190 1.27 12.36 -7.10
C THR A 190 1.40 13.44 -6.01
N ILE A 191 2.51 13.44 -5.25
CA ILE A 191 2.71 14.16 -4.00
C ILE A 191 1.81 13.54 -2.91
N GLU A 192 0.53 13.79 -2.96
CA GLU A 192 -0.57 13.10 -2.28
C GLU A 192 -1.58 12.65 -3.33
N GLY A 193 -2.07 11.42 -3.19
CA GLY A 193 -3.07 10.88 -4.10
C GLY A 193 -3.42 9.43 -3.79
N GLY A 194 -4.45 8.97 -4.47
CA GLY A 194 -4.88 7.59 -4.47
C GLY A 194 -5.84 7.32 -5.61
N ALA A 195 -6.14 6.05 -5.81
CA ALA A 195 -7.13 5.61 -6.78
C ALA A 195 -7.85 4.35 -6.32
N VAL A 196 -9.04 4.18 -6.83
CA VAL A 196 -9.81 2.95 -6.77
C VAL A 196 -9.94 2.38 -8.17
N ALA A 197 -9.49 1.15 -8.40
CA ALA A 197 -9.75 0.39 -9.61
C ALA A 197 -10.88 -0.61 -9.36
N PHE A 198 -11.80 -0.77 -10.29
CA PHE A 198 -12.99 -1.62 -10.16
C PHE A 198 -13.61 -1.91 -11.53
N ARG A 199 -14.68 -2.77 -11.56
CA ARG A 199 -15.38 -3.13 -12.80
C ARG A 199 -16.80 -2.57 -12.87
N ASP A 200 -17.49 -2.45 -11.73
CA ASP A 200 -18.90 -2.07 -11.67
C ASP A 200 -19.07 -0.56 -11.97
N GLU A 201 -19.80 -0.25 -13.04
CA GLU A 201 -20.13 1.14 -13.39
C GLU A 201 -21.01 1.84 -12.35
N ASN A 202 -21.81 1.11 -11.57
CA ASN A 202 -22.60 1.71 -10.50
C ASN A 202 -21.68 2.19 -9.35
N LEU A 203 -20.58 1.46 -9.10
CA LEU A 203 -19.58 1.89 -8.13
C LEU A 203 -18.90 3.18 -8.59
N TYR A 204 -18.67 3.37 -9.90
CA TYR A 204 -18.14 4.62 -10.44
C TYR A 204 -19.01 5.83 -10.06
N LYS A 205 -20.32 5.73 -10.29
CA LYS A 205 -21.26 6.82 -9.98
C LYS A 205 -21.29 7.14 -8.49
N LYS A 206 -21.29 6.11 -7.63
CA LYS A 206 -21.26 6.29 -6.18
C LYS A 206 -19.96 6.97 -5.73
N LEU A 207 -18.80 6.50 -6.17
CA LEU A 207 -17.50 7.08 -5.82
C LEU A 207 -17.37 8.52 -6.34
N TYR A 208 -17.90 8.81 -7.53
CA TYR A 208 -17.92 10.15 -8.09
C TYR A 208 -18.69 11.14 -7.20
N ASN A 209 -19.88 10.74 -6.73
CA ASN A 209 -20.68 11.56 -5.82
C ASN A 209 -20.00 11.69 -4.44
N LEU A 210 -19.60 10.58 -3.84
CA LEU A 210 -19.02 10.54 -2.49
C LEU A 210 -17.76 11.37 -2.36
N LYS A 211 -16.85 11.33 -3.36
CA LYS A 211 -15.64 12.15 -3.34
C LYS A 211 -15.90 13.66 -3.52
N ASN A 212 -17.12 14.04 -3.89
CA ASN A 212 -17.57 15.40 -4.06
C ASN A 212 -18.80 15.71 -3.18
N PHE A 213 -18.71 15.43 -1.88
CA PHE A 213 -19.75 15.74 -0.88
C PHE A 213 -21.12 15.11 -1.11
N GLY A 214 -21.26 14.11 -1.99
CA GLY A 214 -22.54 13.53 -2.36
C GLY A 214 -23.39 14.44 -3.29
N ILE A 215 -22.77 15.45 -3.90
CA ILE A 215 -23.43 16.41 -4.79
C ILE A 215 -23.69 15.73 -6.14
N ARG A 216 -24.99 15.72 -6.54
CA ARG A 216 -25.43 15.27 -7.86
C ARG A 216 -25.73 16.41 -8.83
N SER A 217 -26.19 17.55 -8.30
CA SER A 217 -26.46 18.76 -9.05
C SER A 217 -26.37 19.99 -8.12
N GLU A 218 -26.55 21.18 -8.67
CA GLU A 218 -26.53 22.43 -7.87
C GLU A 218 -27.56 22.44 -6.74
N GLU A 219 -28.66 21.69 -6.87
CA GLU A 219 -29.77 21.68 -5.91
C GLU A 219 -29.86 20.36 -5.11
N ILE A 220 -29.09 19.31 -5.49
CA ILE A 220 -29.25 17.96 -4.92
C ILE A 220 -27.93 17.48 -4.29
N VAL A 221 -27.95 17.35 -2.96
CA VAL A 221 -26.96 16.60 -2.20
C VAL A 221 -27.63 15.31 -1.75
N ALA A 222 -27.29 14.19 -2.39
CA ALA A 222 -28.03 12.94 -2.24
C ALA A 222 -27.41 11.98 -1.21
N GLU A 223 -26.16 12.20 -0.81
CA GLU A 223 -25.38 11.31 0.06
C GLU A 223 -24.46 12.12 0.97
N VAL A 224 -24.12 11.56 2.13
CA VAL A 224 -23.07 12.15 2.98
C VAL A 224 -21.71 11.75 2.40
N GLY A 225 -21.10 12.65 1.69
CA GLY A 225 -19.79 12.44 1.07
C GLY A 225 -18.66 13.22 1.75
N ALA A 226 -17.48 13.22 1.13
CA ALA A 226 -16.30 13.92 1.58
C ALA A 226 -15.70 14.82 0.48
N ASN A 227 -14.80 15.71 0.86
CA ASN A 227 -13.94 16.40 -0.11
C ASN A 227 -12.71 15.55 -0.38
N ALA A 228 -12.83 14.63 -1.33
CA ALA A 228 -11.77 13.66 -1.62
C ALA A 228 -11.28 13.70 -3.08
N LYS A 229 -11.55 14.78 -3.78
CA LYS A 229 -11.08 14.99 -5.17
C LYS A 229 -9.57 15.28 -5.20
N MET A 230 -8.84 14.63 -6.10
CA MET A 230 -7.47 15.01 -6.42
C MET A 230 -7.45 16.36 -7.13
N ASN A 231 -6.55 17.27 -6.75
CA ASN A 231 -6.36 18.57 -7.40
C ASN A 231 -5.47 18.46 -8.66
N GLU A 232 -5.45 19.52 -9.46
CA GLU A 232 -4.73 19.54 -10.75
C GLU A 232 -3.20 19.50 -10.59
N PHE A 233 -2.62 20.09 -9.53
CA PHE A 233 -1.18 20.03 -9.29
C PHE A 233 -0.73 18.58 -9.00
N SER A 234 -1.47 17.88 -8.17
CA SER A 234 -1.20 16.47 -7.90
C SER A 234 -1.38 15.59 -9.15
N ALA A 235 -2.40 15.87 -9.95
CA ALA A 235 -2.63 15.15 -11.20
C ALA A 235 -1.50 15.42 -12.23
N ALA A 236 -1.06 16.66 -12.37
CA ALA A 236 0.07 17.03 -13.22
C ALA A 236 1.38 16.33 -12.78
N MET A 237 1.64 16.28 -11.46
CA MET A 237 2.78 15.52 -10.91
C MET A 237 2.69 14.05 -11.29
N GLY A 238 1.52 13.46 -11.19
CA GLY A 238 1.28 12.07 -11.57
C GLY A 238 1.56 11.82 -13.06
N LEU A 239 1.11 12.70 -13.95
CA LEU A 239 1.39 12.61 -15.40
C LEU A 239 2.88 12.67 -15.69
N CYS A 240 3.62 13.58 -15.04
CA CYS A 240 5.07 13.65 -15.18
C CYS A 240 5.76 12.40 -14.64
N ASN A 241 5.44 11.98 -13.42
CA ASN A 241 6.07 10.81 -12.79
C ASN A 241 5.80 9.49 -13.53
N LEU A 242 4.65 9.36 -14.19
CA LEU A 242 4.31 8.15 -14.95
C LEU A 242 5.31 7.88 -16.08
N LYS A 243 5.89 8.91 -16.68
CA LYS A 243 6.91 8.79 -17.75
C LYS A 243 8.20 8.12 -17.25
N TYR A 244 8.56 8.33 -16.00
CA TYR A 244 9.80 7.84 -15.39
C TYR A 244 9.62 6.58 -14.56
N LEU A 245 8.37 6.08 -14.43
CA LEU A 245 8.03 4.98 -13.54
C LEU A 245 8.84 3.71 -13.83
N GLN A 246 8.94 3.32 -15.11
CA GLN A 246 9.67 2.09 -15.47
C GLN A 246 11.17 2.21 -15.18
N GLN A 247 11.76 3.36 -15.38
CA GLN A 247 13.16 3.63 -15.02
C GLN A 247 13.37 3.52 -13.50
N ASN A 248 12.45 4.09 -12.72
CA ASN A 248 12.50 4.03 -11.27
C ASN A 248 12.34 2.60 -10.73
N ILE A 249 11.46 1.80 -11.34
CA ILE A 249 11.31 0.37 -11.00
C ILE A 249 12.59 -0.40 -11.28
N SER A 250 13.21 -0.20 -12.47
CA SER A 250 14.49 -0.84 -12.81
C SER A 250 15.59 -0.47 -11.83
N ALA A 251 15.72 0.81 -11.51
CA ALA A 251 16.73 1.27 -10.55
C ALA A 251 16.52 0.69 -9.14
N ARG A 252 15.27 0.49 -8.69
CA ARG A 252 14.97 -0.18 -7.41
C ARG A 252 15.33 -1.67 -7.46
N LYS A 253 15.06 -2.34 -8.58
CA LYS A 253 15.43 -3.73 -8.80
C LYS A 253 16.93 -3.94 -8.63
N ASP A 254 17.77 -3.09 -9.26
CA ASP A 254 19.23 -3.18 -9.15
C ASP A 254 19.70 -3.09 -7.70
N ARG A 255 19.09 -2.23 -6.89
CA ARG A 255 19.41 -2.08 -5.47
C ARG A 255 18.98 -3.28 -4.64
N ILE A 256 17.83 -3.86 -4.94
CA ILE A 256 17.34 -5.09 -4.30
C ILE A 256 18.26 -6.26 -4.61
N GLU A 257 18.63 -6.46 -5.86
CA GLU A 257 19.56 -7.52 -6.28
C GLU A 257 20.91 -7.37 -5.56
N TYR A 258 21.40 -6.15 -5.44
CA TYR A 258 22.63 -5.86 -4.70
C TYR A 258 22.50 -6.10 -3.19
N TYR A 259 21.39 -5.74 -2.56
CA TYR A 259 21.10 -6.11 -1.17
C TYR A 259 21.09 -7.61 -0.95
N ILE A 260 20.40 -8.34 -1.84
CA ILE A 260 20.30 -9.81 -1.77
C ILE A 260 21.70 -10.43 -1.89
N ASP A 261 22.50 -9.99 -2.86
CA ASP A 261 23.89 -10.46 -3.02
C ASP A 261 24.70 -10.24 -1.72
N ARG A 262 24.61 -9.05 -1.14
CA ARG A 262 25.36 -8.68 0.07
C ARG A 262 24.89 -9.38 1.35
N LEU A 263 23.61 -9.71 1.47
CA LEU A 263 23.02 -10.30 2.68
C LEU A 263 22.77 -11.81 2.54
N SER A 264 22.96 -12.39 1.36
CA SER A 264 22.82 -13.84 1.16
C SER A 264 23.82 -14.62 2.03
N GLY A 265 23.37 -15.76 2.55
CA GLY A 265 24.17 -16.62 3.43
C GLY A 265 24.18 -16.22 4.92
N ILE A 266 23.47 -15.16 5.32
CA ILE A 266 23.29 -14.80 6.73
C ILE A 266 22.03 -15.54 7.23
N GLU A 267 22.25 -16.60 7.99
CA GLU A 267 21.14 -17.48 8.45
C GLU A 267 20.21 -16.81 9.47
N GLU A 268 20.66 -15.75 10.13
CA GLU A 268 19.92 -14.95 11.09
C GLU A 268 18.88 -14.03 10.41
N VAL A 269 18.98 -13.85 9.09
CA VAL A 269 18.17 -12.90 8.34
C VAL A 269 17.44 -13.59 7.20
N LYS A 270 16.11 -13.53 7.22
CA LYS A 270 15.26 -13.91 6.08
C LYS A 270 15.11 -12.72 5.14
N LEU A 271 15.48 -12.90 3.89
CA LEU A 271 15.34 -11.92 2.81
C LEU A 271 14.00 -12.06 2.09
N PRO A 272 13.47 -11.00 1.46
CA PRO A 272 12.30 -11.09 0.60
C PRO A 272 12.59 -11.94 -0.64
N ASP A 273 11.56 -12.60 -1.16
CA ASP A 273 11.67 -13.44 -2.35
C ASP A 273 10.92 -12.82 -3.53
N PHE A 274 11.67 -12.44 -4.57
CA PHE A 274 11.14 -11.86 -5.82
C PHE A 274 11.28 -12.81 -7.01
N ARG A 275 11.39 -14.12 -6.78
CA ARG A 275 11.68 -15.11 -7.83
C ARG A 275 10.43 -15.72 -8.45
N ASN A 276 9.23 -15.38 -8.01
CA ASN A 276 8.02 -15.89 -8.65
C ASN A 276 7.88 -15.31 -10.06
N ALA A 277 8.12 -16.13 -11.07
CA ALA A 277 8.08 -15.73 -12.48
C ALA A 277 6.68 -15.31 -12.97
N GLU A 278 5.62 -15.65 -12.24
CA GLU A 278 4.26 -15.22 -12.57
C GLU A 278 3.95 -13.80 -12.09
N ILE A 279 4.80 -13.22 -11.22
CA ILE A 279 4.57 -11.89 -10.66
C ILE A 279 5.50 -10.85 -11.30
N THR A 280 4.92 -9.78 -11.80
CA THR A 280 5.67 -8.58 -12.16
C THR A 280 5.77 -7.70 -10.93
N TYR A 281 6.97 -7.58 -10.35
CA TYR A 281 7.21 -6.79 -9.15
C TYR A 281 7.56 -5.34 -9.48
N THR A 282 7.17 -4.41 -8.60
CA THR A 282 7.53 -2.98 -8.68
C THR A 282 8.60 -2.56 -7.67
N TYR A 283 9.03 -3.50 -6.83
CA TYR A 283 10.15 -3.32 -5.91
C TYR A 283 9.98 -2.12 -4.97
N GLY A 284 8.80 -2.03 -4.35
CA GLY A 284 8.44 -0.89 -3.49
C GLY A 284 9.16 -0.86 -2.15
N TYR A 285 9.49 -2.03 -1.59
CA TYR A 285 10.04 -2.19 -0.25
C TYR A 285 11.11 -3.29 -0.22
N PHE A 286 12.03 -3.17 0.76
CA PHE A 286 13.00 -4.23 1.06
C PHE A 286 12.90 -4.60 2.55
N PRO A 287 11.91 -5.43 2.95
CA PRO A 287 11.79 -5.93 4.31
C PRO A 287 12.78 -7.08 4.55
N ILE A 288 13.51 -7.03 5.65
CA ILE A 288 14.28 -8.17 6.17
C ILE A 288 13.66 -8.60 7.49
N MET A 289 13.62 -9.90 7.76
CA MET A 289 13.11 -10.44 9.03
C MET A 289 14.22 -11.15 9.78
N PHE A 290 14.47 -10.74 11.02
CA PHE A 290 15.44 -11.40 11.91
C PHE A 290 14.83 -12.66 12.50
N ASN A 291 15.62 -13.74 12.49
CA ASN A 291 15.24 -15.00 13.13
C ASN A 291 15.56 -14.92 14.62
N ALA A 292 14.54 -14.69 15.45
CA ALA A 292 14.70 -14.52 16.89
C ALA A 292 15.33 -15.74 17.59
N GLU A 293 15.12 -16.95 17.07
CA GLU A 293 15.72 -18.17 17.62
C GLU A 293 17.25 -18.22 17.40
N LYS A 294 17.74 -17.65 16.30
CA LYS A 294 19.16 -17.64 15.95
C LYS A 294 19.93 -16.45 16.52
N CYS A 295 19.33 -15.26 16.51
CA CYS A 295 20.00 -14.03 16.90
C CYS A 295 19.45 -13.35 18.17
N GLY A 296 18.45 -13.97 18.80
CA GLY A 296 17.81 -13.48 20.03
C GLY A 296 16.67 -12.47 19.78
N GLU A 297 15.76 -12.42 20.75
CA GLU A 297 14.70 -11.41 20.77
C GLU A 297 15.31 -10.01 20.79
N LYS A 298 14.72 -9.04 20.13
CA LYS A 298 15.17 -7.64 20.05
C LYS A 298 16.31 -7.35 19.05
N MET A 299 16.85 -8.33 18.33
CA MET A 299 17.91 -8.08 17.34
C MET A 299 17.50 -6.98 16.33
N ARG A 300 16.23 -7.00 15.84
CA ARG A 300 15.66 -5.96 14.99
C ARG A 300 15.84 -4.56 15.60
N ASN A 301 15.58 -4.41 16.91
CA ASN A 301 15.69 -3.12 17.57
C ASN A 301 17.15 -2.69 17.68
N TYR A 302 18.03 -3.62 18.00
CA TYR A 302 19.47 -3.34 18.11
C TYR A 302 20.05 -2.91 16.74
N VAL A 303 19.77 -3.64 15.67
CA VAL A 303 20.18 -3.24 14.30
C VAL A 303 19.59 -1.88 13.92
N TYR A 304 18.32 -1.63 14.22
CA TYR A 304 17.66 -0.35 13.99
C TYR A 304 18.42 0.80 14.68
N ASP A 305 18.85 0.61 15.92
CA ASP A 305 19.58 1.64 16.68
C ASP A 305 21.00 1.82 16.14
N GLN A 306 21.72 0.74 15.77
CA GLN A 306 23.04 0.83 15.14
C GLN A 306 23.02 1.58 13.81
N LEU A 307 22.01 1.34 12.98
CA LEU A 307 21.82 2.09 11.73
C LEU A 307 21.59 3.59 12.00
N ARG A 308 20.75 3.92 12.98
CA ARG A 308 20.49 5.33 13.35
C ARG A 308 21.71 6.07 13.85
N LEU A 309 22.61 5.41 14.59
CA LEU A 309 23.88 5.99 15.01
C LEU A 309 24.77 6.40 13.82
N GLN A 310 24.55 5.81 12.66
CA GLN A 310 25.25 6.12 11.42
C GLN A 310 24.41 6.97 10.43
N ASN A 311 23.38 7.70 10.93
CA ASN A 311 22.45 8.51 10.14
C ASN A 311 21.69 7.72 9.06
N ILE A 312 21.46 6.42 9.27
CA ILE A 312 20.67 5.56 8.38
C ILE A 312 19.33 5.27 9.04
N PHE A 313 18.24 5.65 8.36
CA PHE A 313 16.89 5.60 8.90
C PHE A 313 16.07 4.51 8.21
N SER A 314 16.04 3.33 8.80
CA SER A 314 15.15 2.22 8.48
C SER A 314 13.76 2.40 9.14
N ARG A 315 12.78 1.52 8.85
CA ARG A 315 11.44 1.58 9.44
C ARG A 315 10.97 0.22 9.94
N LYS A 316 10.28 0.24 11.09
CA LYS A 316 9.62 -0.91 11.69
C LYS A 316 8.19 -1.02 11.11
N TYR A 317 8.07 -1.35 9.86
CA TYR A 317 6.78 -1.56 9.20
C TYR A 317 6.41 -3.05 9.25
N PHE A 318 5.37 -3.47 10.00
CA PHE A 318 4.46 -2.61 10.76
C PHE A 318 4.53 -2.97 12.24
N TYR A 319 5.01 -2.04 13.04
CA TYR A 319 5.09 -2.17 14.49
C TYR A 319 4.62 -0.87 15.19
N PRO A 320 3.71 -0.96 16.20
CA PRO A 320 2.95 -2.17 16.53
C PRO A 320 2.05 -2.62 15.37
N ILE A 321 1.62 -3.90 15.36
CA ILE A 321 0.57 -4.32 14.43
C ILE A 321 -0.72 -3.56 14.72
N THR A 322 -1.62 -3.43 13.74
CA THR A 322 -2.79 -2.54 13.91
C THR A 322 -3.72 -2.98 15.04
N ALA A 323 -3.84 -4.30 15.27
CA ALA A 323 -4.61 -4.84 16.38
C ALA A 323 -4.13 -4.39 17.77
N ASP A 324 -2.83 -4.10 17.91
CA ASP A 324 -2.21 -3.71 19.17
C ASP A 324 -2.03 -2.18 19.27
N ALA A 325 -2.60 -1.40 18.35
CA ALA A 325 -2.52 0.05 18.37
C ALA A 325 -3.20 0.65 19.61
N ALA A 326 -2.56 1.62 20.25
CA ALA A 326 -3.03 2.22 21.52
C ALA A 326 -4.44 2.81 21.45
N CYS A 327 -4.87 3.29 20.26
CA CYS A 327 -6.22 3.83 20.06
C CYS A 327 -7.33 2.78 20.28
N PHE A 328 -7.02 1.48 20.20
CA PHE A 328 -7.99 0.40 20.45
C PHE A 328 -8.02 -0.09 21.89
N LYS A 329 -7.23 0.50 22.79
CA LYS A 329 -7.26 0.22 24.25
C LYS A 329 -7.24 -1.27 24.58
N ASN A 330 -6.36 -2.04 23.93
CA ASN A 330 -6.22 -3.49 24.07
C ASN A 330 -7.45 -4.33 23.66
N LYS A 331 -8.42 -3.77 22.94
CA LYS A 331 -9.64 -4.49 22.52
C LYS A 331 -9.32 -5.82 21.81
N TYR A 332 -8.26 -5.87 21.03
CA TYR A 332 -7.88 -7.02 20.21
C TYR A 332 -6.68 -7.80 20.75
N LYS A 333 -6.19 -7.48 21.96
CA LYS A 333 -4.98 -8.09 22.54
C LYS A 333 -5.03 -9.62 22.64
N LYS A 334 -6.23 -10.20 22.83
CA LYS A 334 -6.41 -11.66 23.01
C LYS A 334 -6.66 -12.39 21.69
N VAL A 335 -6.74 -11.69 20.55
CA VAL A 335 -6.89 -12.36 19.25
C VAL A 335 -5.61 -13.13 18.95
N PRO A 336 -5.68 -14.43 18.54
CA PRO A 336 -4.49 -15.22 18.21
C PRO A 336 -3.89 -14.74 16.89
N LEU A 337 -2.81 -13.97 16.97
CA LEU A 337 -2.13 -13.30 15.86
C LEU A 337 -0.60 -13.48 16.00
N GLU A 338 -0.19 -14.73 16.24
CA GLU A 338 1.18 -15.08 16.58
C GLU A 338 2.15 -14.67 15.47
N ASN A 339 1.81 -15.01 14.22
CA ASN A 339 2.66 -14.70 13.06
C ASN A 339 2.77 -13.19 12.84
N ALA A 340 1.65 -12.46 12.93
CA ALA A 340 1.64 -11.02 12.74
C ALA A 340 2.45 -10.29 13.84
N ARG A 341 2.36 -10.72 15.10
CA ARG A 341 3.16 -10.18 16.21
C ARG A 341 4.63 -10.51 16.03
N TYR A 342 4.95 -11.78 15.70
CA TYR A 342 6.32 -12.18 15.41
C TYR A 342 6.93 -11.35 14.27
N ALA A 343 6.22 -11.18 13.16
CA ALA A 343 6.65 -10.33 12.06
C ALA A 343 6.80 -8.86 12.50
N GLY A 344 5.84 -8.32 13.25
CA GLY A 344 5.88 -6.97 13.80
C GLY A 344 7.11 -6.73 14.68
N ASP A 345 7.50 -7.69 15.49
CA ASP A 345 8.65 -7.58 16.39
C ASP A 345 10.00 -7.74 15.66
N ASN A 346 10.05 -8.49 14.57
CA ASN A 346 11.30 -8.92 13.95
C ASN A 346 11.59 -8.34 12.56
N ILE A 347 10.62 -7.67 11.89
CA ILE A 347 10.84 -7.07 10.57
C ILE A 347 11.45 -5.66 10.68
N LEU A 348 12.40 -5.40 9.78
CA LEU A 348 12.98 -4.08 9.52
C LEU A 348 12.95 -3.81 8.01
N VAL A 349 12.35 -2.69 7.59
CA VAL A 349 12.38 -2.25 6.19
C VAL A 349 13.58 -1.35 6.00
N LEU A 350 14.50 -1.76 5.12
CA LEU A 350 15.72 -1.04 4.81
C LEU A 350 15.49 0.08 3.79
N PRO A 351 16.39 1.07 3.70
CA PRO A 351 16.35 2.11 2.69
C PRO A 351 16.26 1.54 1.28
N LEU A 352 15.29 2.06 0.49
CA LEU A 352 15.14 1.68 -0.91
C LEU A 352 14.48 2.81 -1.71
N TYR A 353 15.23 3.40 -2.64
CA TYR A 353 14.78 4.41 -3.61
C TYR A 353 15.72 4.44 -4.81
N PRO A 354 15.29 4.98 -5.97
CA PRO A 354 16.08 4.91 -7.21
C PRO A 354 17.49 5.47 -7.12
N GLU A 355 17.70 6.55 -6.37
CA GLU A 355 18.99 7.25 -6.23
C GLU A 355 19.84 6.73 -5.04
N LEU A 356 19.41 5.65 -4.35
CA LEU A 356 20.19 5.08 -3.27
C LEU A 356 21.53 4.57 -3.79
N GLU A 357 22.63 5.16 -3.32
CA GLU A 357 23.96 4.81 -3.74
C GLU A 357 24.39 3.45 -3.19
N PHE A 358 25.10 2.65 -3.99
CA PHE A 358 25.59 1.33 -3.59
C PHE A 358 26.54 1.38 -2.40
N ILE A 359 27.29 2.47 -2.23
CA ILE A 359 28.15 2.66 -1.05
C ILE A 359 27.32 2.70 0.24
N ASN A 360 26.14 3.28 0.21
CA ASN A 360 25.24 3.28 1.37
C ASN A 360 24.66 1.89 1.64
N ILE A 361 24.36 1.11 0.58
CA ILE A 361 23.94 -0.30 0.73
C ILE A 361 25.06 -1.11 1.37
N ASN A 362 26.31 -0.94 0.94
CA ASN A 362 27.48 -1.58 1.57
C ASN A 362 27.54 -1.25 3.07
N LYS A 363 27.43 0.03 3.41
CA LYS A 363 27.46 0.47 4.82
C LYS A 363 26.35 -0.18 5.65
N ILE A 364 25.12 -0.21 5.11
CA ILE A 364 23.96 -0.84 5.75
C ILE A 364 24.22 -2.33 5.99
N THR A 365 24.64 -3.05 4.95
CA THR A 365 24.84 -4.50 5.01
C THR A 365 26.00 -4.89 5.94
N GLU A 366 27.08 -4.13 5.97
CA GLU A 366 28.20 -4.33 6.91
C GLU A 366 27.77 -4.12 8.37
N ILE A 367 26.93 -3.11 8.65
CA ILE A 367 26.39 -2.90 9.99
C ILE A 367 25.54 -4.12 10.40
N ILE A 368 24.64 -4.59 9.51
CA ILE A 368 23.81 -5.76 9.79
C ILE A 368 24.68 -6.98 10.09
N LYS A 369 25.63 -7.31 9.21
CA LYS A 369 26.55 -8.46 9.39
C LYS A 369 27.26 -8.44 10.73
N LYS A 370 27.90 -7.31 11.07
CA LYS A 370 28.64 -7.15 12.34
C LYS A 370 27.74 -7.21 13.57
N THR A 371 26.47 -6.95 13.41
CA THR A 371 25.52 -6.88 14.53
C THR A 371 24.90 -8.24 14.83
N VAL A 372 24.67 -9.08 13.83
CA VAL A 372 24.04 -10.39 13.98
C VAL A 372 25.03 -11.51 14.25
N GLN A 373 26.30 -11.32 13.94
CA GLN A 373 27.44 -12.19 14.29
C GLN A 373 27.98 -11.85 15.69
#